data_28923af577280bb43d6382dc85202b41
#
_entry.id   28923af577280bb43d6382dc85202b41
#
_cell.length_a   1.000
_cell.length_b   1.000
_cell.length_c   1.000
_cell.angle_alpha   90.00
_cell.angle_beta   90.00
_cell.angle_gamma   90.00
#
_symmetry.space_group_name_H-M   'P 1'
#
loop_
_entity.id
_entity.type
_entity.pdbx_description
1 polymer ?
#
loop_
_entity_poly.entity_id
_entity_poly.type
_entity_poly.pdbx_seq_one_letter_code
_entity_poly.pdbx_strand_id
1 'polypeptide(L)'
;MELSSSLPPPSPFIPNSSLPSSSPSISPSPSLASTVLFCSLLSLLSLLGILGNIYTLVLLLRRRRGRRRRGLLSRLPVPSCLAGSSSPSSSPSSSSSSSLHLQVLSLALADLLYLFTAPFIVYDSLGSGWAFGEPGCRLLLSLDLLTMHASIFTLTAMSLDRYRAVARPLHASSSSGLLRVGVSWGLAVALSLPMMITLHLEDGEDQQGRLCVPAWDEQSSKAYLSVLFCTSILGPGLAIGALYATLGRLYWVSQTRPAWASGGGVACPPRAPKPKVLLLILGIVLAFWACFLPFWVWQLLPLYQPDMLRTVPVGTQVTVNRILTGLTYGNSCVNPFFYTLLTGKRKRNWQAPASAKQLCRKSSPDQ
;
A
#
# COMPACT_ATOMS: atom_id res chain seq x y z
N MET A 1 -43.84 22.48 12.53
CA MET A 1 -42.47 22.95 12.87
C MET A 1 -41.81 21.81 13.61
N GLU A 2 -41.29 20.86 12.86
CA GLU A 2 -40.59 19.69 13.39
C GLU A 2 -39.10 19.95 13.26
N LEU A 3 -38.44 20.12 14.41
CA LEU A 3 -36.97 20.10 14.48
C LEU A 3 -36.53 18.65 14.24
N SER A 4 -36.13 18.37 13.02
CA SER A 4 -35.38 17.15 12.69
C SER A 4 -33.99 17.28 13.32
N SER A 5 -33.78 16.62 14.47
CA SER A 5 -32.49 16.45 15.09
C SER A 5 -31.65 15.51 14.23
N SER A 6 -30.92 16.07 13.26
CA SER A 6 -29.92 15.34 12.51
C SER A 6 -28.72 15.06 13.42
N LEU A 7 -28.59 13.81 13.88
CA LEU A 7 -27.33 13.33 14.45
C LEU A 7 -26.21 13.56 13.41
N PRO A 8 -25.08 14.13 13.78
CA PRO A 8 -23.92 14.20 12.88
C PRO A 8 -23.49 12.77 12.50
N PRO A 9 -23.09 12.53 11.24
CA PRO A 9 -22.59 11.23 10.84
C PRO A 9 -21.37 10.88 11.69
N PRO A 10 -21.20 9.62 12.13
CA PRO A 10 -20.00 9.22 12.84
C PRO A 10 -18.80 9.50 11.94
N SER A 11 -17.91 10.35 12.39
CA SER A 11 -16.69 10.66 11.62
C SER A 11 -15.89 9.37 11.44
N PRO A 12 -15.28 9.15 10.28
CA PRO A 12 -14.57 7.92 9.94
C PRO A 12 -13.42 7.57 10.89
N PHE A 13 -13.06 8.47 11.79
CA PHE A 13 -11.86 8.40 12.61
C PHE A 13 -12.08 8.68 14.09
N ILE A 14 -13.33 8.70 14.58
CA ILE A 14 -13.56 8.87 16.02
C ILE A 14 -13.45 7.51 16.70
N PRO A 15 -12.46 7.31 17.57
CA PRO A 15 -12.55 6.29 18.61
C PRO A 15 -13.65 6.74 19.58
N ASN A 16 -14.69 5.98 19.63
CA ASN A 16 -15.80 5.92 20.53
C ASN A 16 -15.76 6.73 21.82
N SER A 17 -16.10 7.98 21.77
CA SER A 17 -16.64 8.67 22.93
C SER A 17 -17.71 9.65 22.48
N SER A 18 -18.94 9.30 22.78
CA SER A 18 -20.17 10.12 22.71
C SER A 18 -21.06 9.95 21.49
N LEU A 19 -22.08 9.10 21.66
CA LEU A 19 -23.41 9.31 21.09
C LEU A 19 -24.28 10.03 22.14
N PRO A 20 -25.14 11.00 21.76
CA PRO A 20 -26.01 11.70 22.71
C PRO A 20 -27.01 10.70 23.32
N SER A 21 -27.06 10.69 24.65
CA SER A 21 -27.99 9.91 25.46
C SER A 21 -29.38 10.55 25.47
N SER A 22 -30.33 9.96 24.74
CA SER A 22 -31.74 10.13 25.05
C SER A 22 -32.30 8.82 25.59
N SER A 23 -32.45 8.78 26.92
CA SER A 23 -33.06 7.79 27.82
C SER A 23 -32.10 6.92 28.63
N PRO A 24 -32.40 6.61 29.90
CA PRO A 24 -31.52 5.85 30.79
C PRO A 24 -31.66 4.36 30.56
N SER A 25 -31.24 3.87 29.41
CA SER A 25 -30.91 2.48 29.24
C SER A 25 -29.39 2.39 29.34
N ILE A 26 -28.91 1.72 30.38
CA ILE A 26 -27.50 1.41 30.65
C ILE A 26 -26.94 0.74 29.39
N SER A 27 -26.42 1.53 28.47
CA SER A 27 -25.63 0.99 27.36
C SER A 27 -24.31 0.50 27.96
N PRO A 28 -23.96 -0.79 27.85
CA PRO A 28 -22.72 -1.28 28.41
C PRO A 28 -21.58 -0.57 27.68
N SER A 29 -20.87 0.30 28.40
CA SER A 29 -19.57 0.82 27.95
C SER A 29 -18.68 -0.35 27.57
N PRO A 30 -17.84 -0.24 26.52
CA PRO A 30 -16.95 -1.33 26.13
C PRO A 30 -16.17 -1.79 27.37
N SER A 31 -16.16 -3.10 27.64
CA SER A 31 -15.52 -3.62 28.85
C SER A 31 -14.05 -3.20 28.85
N LEU A 32 -13.53 -2.82 30.03
CA LEU A 32 -12.12 -2.48 30.22
C LEU A 32 -11.19 -3.54 29.58
N ALA A 33 -11.58 -4.82 29.72
CA ALA A 33 -10.84 -5.94 29.15
C ALA A 33 -10.75 -5.85 27.61
N SER A 34 -11.85 -5.51 26.92
CA SER A 34 -11.84 -5.36 25.45
C SER A 34 -10.99 -4.15 25.00
N THR A 35 -11.00 -3.07 25.78
CA THR A 35 -10.16 -1.89 25.49
C THR A 35 -8.68 -2.21 25.68
N VAL A 36 -8.31 -2.84 26.78
CA VAL A 36 -6.92 -3.26 27.04
C VAL A 36 -6.44 -4.25 25.99
N LEU A 37 -7.27 -5.21 25.59
CA LEU A 37 -6.93 -6.16 24.53
C LEU A 37 -6.68 -5.45 23.20
N PHE A 38 -7.56 -4.55 22.78
CA PHE A 38 -7.40 -3.75 21.56
C PHE A 38 -6.11 -2.94 21.58
N CYS A 39 -5.87 -2.18 22.66
CA CYS A 39 -4.67 -1.36 22.80
C CYS A 39 -3.39 -2.20 22.78
N SER A 40 -3.39 -3.37 23.44
CA SER A 40 -2.25 -4.27 23.46
C SER A 40 -1.96 -4.86 22.07
N LEU A 41 -3.00 -5.33 21.36
CA LEU A 41 -2.86 -5.85 20.01
C LEU A 41 -2.41 -4.79 19.03
N LEU A 42 -3.00 -3.58 19.08
CA LEU A 42 -2.61 -2.47 18.22
C LEU A 42 -1.16 -2.04 18.45
N SER A 43 -0.72 -1.96 19.71
CA SER A 43 0.66 -1.65 20.06
C SER A 43 1.64 -2.70 19.56
N LEU A 44 1.30 -3.99 19.70
CA LEU A 44 2.12 -5.10 19.19
C LEU A 44 2.22 -5.07 17.67
N LEU A 45 1.11 -4.92 16.97
CA LEU A 45 1.07 -4.81 15.51
C LEU A 45 1.93 -3.63 15.03
N SER A 46 1.77 -2.46 15.67
CA SER A 46 2.52 -1.27 15.30
C SER A 46 4.02 -1.45 15.50
N LEU A 47 4.44 -2.05 16.61
CA LEU A 47 5.84 -2.35 16.87
C LEU A 47 6.42 -3.30 15.82
N LEU A 48 5.73 -4.40 15.53
CA LEU A 48 6.17 -5.37 14.51
C LEU A 48 6.22 -4.72 13.11
N GLY A 49 5.23 -3.92 12.77
CA GLY A 49 5.19 -3.19 11.50
C GLY A 49 6.31 -2.17 11.37
N ILE A 50 6.59 -1.39 12.40
CA ILE A 50 7.70 -0.42 12.43
C ILE A 50 9.04 -1.15 12.23
N LEU A 51 9.31 -2.21 12.99
CA LEU A 51 10.55 -2.98 12.87
C LEU A 51 10.71 -3.59 11.47
N GLY A 52 9.63 -4.16 10.91
CA GLY A 52 9.61 -4.75 9.57
C GLY A 52 9.87 -3.73 8.46
N ASN A 53 9.23 -2.57 8.53
CA ASN A 53 9.40 -1.52 7.52
C ASN A 53 10.78 -0.85 7.64
N ILE A 54 11.30 -0.60 8.84
CA ILE A 54 12.69 -0.13 9.03
C ILE A 54 13.69 -1.14 8.47
N TYR A 55 13.50 -2.44 8.73
CA TYR A 55 14.35 -3.48 8.16
C TYR A 55 14.35 -3.44 6.63
N THR A 56 13.17 -3.30 6.02
CA THR A 56 13.00 -3.16 4.57
C THR A 56 13.73 -1.95 4.01
N LEU A 57 13.60 -0.77 4.64
CA LEU A 57 14.31 0.45 4.28
C LEU A 57 15.83 0.27 4.31
N VAL A 58 16.35 -0.24 5.42
CA VAL A 58 17.80 -0.49 5.60
C VAL A 58 18.31 -1.45 4.55
N LEU A 59 17.61 -2.53 4.27
CA LEU A 59 17.98 -3.52 3.25
C LEU A 59 18.06 -2.90 1.86
N LEU A 60 17.06 -2.10 1.47
CA LEU A 60 17.00 -1.44 0.18
C LEU A 60 18.08 -0.37 0.01
N LEU A 61 18.32 0.45 1.04
CA LEU A 61 19.37 1.47 1.04
C LEU A 61 20.78 0.86 0.95
N ARG A 62 21.05 -0.23 1.69
CA ARG A 62 22.32 -0.97 1.59
C ARG A 62 22.55 -1.53 0.17
N ARG A 63 21.50 -2.08 -0.45
CA ARG A 63 21.56 -2.57 -1.84
C ARG A 63 21.82 -1.45 -2.85
N ARG A 64 21.19 -0.29 -2.66
CA ARG A 64 21.39 0.90 -3.52
C ARG A 64 22.84 1.42 -3.43
N ARG A 65 23.38 1.51 -2.21
CA ARG A 65 24.80 1.89 -1.98
C ARG A 65 25.77 0.89 -2.62
N GLY A 66 25.52 -0.41 -2.50
CA GLY A 66 26.34 -1.46 -3.11
C GLY A 66 26.33 -1.43 -4.65
N ARG A 67 25.20 -1.07 -5.27
CA ARG A 67 25.14 -0.86 -6.74
C ARG A 67 25.91 0.39 -7.17
N ARG A 68 25.76 1.50 -6.44
CA ARG A 68 26.52 2.75 -6.74
C ARG A 68 28.02 2.51 -6.66
N ARG A 69 28.51 1.81 -5.62
CA ARG A 69 29.95 1.48 -5.49
C ARG A 69 30.45 0.63 -6.64
N ARG A 70 29.69 -0.40 -7.07
CA ARG A 70 30.06 -1.23 -8.22
C ARG A 70 30.06 -0.44 -9.54
N GLY A 71 29.09 0.44 -9.75
CA GLY A 71 29.05 1.30 -10.94
C GLY A 71 30.16 2.35 -10.94
N LEU A 72 30.66 2.79 -9.78
CA LEU A 72 31.82 3.68 -9.69
C LEU A 72 33.13 2.93 -9.97
N LEU A 73 33.27 1.71 -9.42
CA LEU A 73 34.44 0.85 -9.66
C LEU A 73 34.55 0.42 -11.12
N SER A 74 33.44 0.19 -11.82
CA SER A 74 33.44 -0.14 -13.25
C SER A 74 33.74 1.05 -14.17
N ARG A 75 33.77 2.27 -13.65
CA ARG A 75 34.15 3.49 -14.37
C ARG A 75 35.63 3.89 -14.17
N LEU A 76 36.34 3.21 -13.26
CA LEU A 76 37.79 3.43 -13.13
C LEU A 76 38.48 2.86 -14.36
N PRO A 77 39.43 3.61 -14.99
CA PRO A 77 40.15 3.10 -16.15
C PRO A 77 40.99 1.90 -15.74
N VAL A 78 40.64 0.74 -16.28
CA VAL A 78 41.47 -0.46 -16.17
C VAL A 78 42.64 -0.26 -17.12
N PRO A 79 43.91 -0.47 -16.69
CA PRO A 79 45.06 -0.42 -17.60
C PRO A 79 44.85 -1.33 -18.79
N SER A 80 45.11 -0.82 -19.99
CA SER A 80 44.74 -1.38 -21.30
C SER A 80 45.36 -2.72 -21.68
N CYS A 81 46.03 -3.43 -20.80
CA CYS A 81 46.77 -4.64 -21.09
C CYS A 81 45.94 -5.95 -21.14
N LEU A 82 44.62 -5.92 -20.86
CA LEU A 82 43.75 -7.09 -20.81
C LEU A 82 42.36 -6.86 -21.47
N ALA A 83 42.24 -5.86 -22.33
CA ALA A 83 41.00 -5.59 -23.06
C ALA A 83 40.88 -6.46 -24.31
N GLY A 84 40.48 -7.71 -24.13
CA GLY A 84 39.84 -8.46 -25.21
C GLY A 84 38.51 -7.78 -25.55
N SER A 85 38.28 -7.51 -26.84
CA SER A 85 37.16 -6.79 -27.43
C SER A 85 35.78 -7.39 -27.07
N SER A 86 35.23 -7.03 -25.95
CA SER A 86 33.83 -7.23 -25.63
C SER A 86 33.17 -5.87 -25.45
N SER A 87 32.46 -5.42 -26.49
CA SER A 87 31.60 -4.23 -26.45
C SER A 87 30.64 -4.29 -25.23
N PRO A 88 30.48 -3.22 -24.46
CA PRO A 88 29.52 -3.18 -23.35
C PRO A 88 28.12 -3.12 -23.92
N SER A 89 27.48 -4.28 -24.12
CA SER A 89 26.05 -4.35 -24.37
C SER A 89 25.32 -3.85 -23.11
N SER A 90 24.85 -2.61 -23.16
CA SER A 90 24.00 -2.00 -22.16
C SER A 90 22.68 -2.78 -22.07
N SER A 91 22.60 -3.76 -21.16
CA SER A 91 21.41 -4.56 -20.94
C SER A 91 20.29 -3.67 -20.36
N PRO A 92 19.09 -3.61 -20.98
CA PRO A 92 17.95 -2.79 -20.53
C PRO A 92 17.33 -3.22 -19.20
N SER A 93 17.88 -4.23 -18.53
CA SER A 93 17.35 -4.79 -17.28
C SER A 93 17.65 -3.96 -16.02
N SER A 94 18.48 -2.91 -16.09
CA SER A 94 18.91 -2.15 -14.91
C SER A 94 17.89 -1.07 -14.47
N SER A 95 17.15 -0.44 -15.41
CA SER A 95 16.22 0.64 -15.12
C SER A 95 14.93 0.16 -14.43
N SER A 96 14.35 -0.94 -14.90
CA SER A 96 13.12 -1.54 -14.32
C SER A 96 13.32 -2.01 -12.87
N SER A 97 14.52 -2.49 -12.53
CA SER A 97 14.86 -2.88 -11.16
C SER A 97 15.02 -1.68 -10.22
N SER A 98 15.45 -0.54 -10.75
CA SER A 98 15.61 0.71 -9.97
C SER A 98 14.26 1.33 -9.60
N SER A 99 13.30 1.34 -10.53
CA SER A 99 11.94 1.84 -10.30
C SER A 99 11.22 1.06 -9.19
N LEU A 100 11.25 -0.27 -9.25
CA LEU A 100 10.64 -1.11 -8.23
C LEU A 100 11.20 -0.82 -6.82
N HIS A 101 12.51 -0.61 -6.70
CA HIS A 101 13.12 -0.29 -5.41
C HIS A 101 12.65 1.06 -4.84
N LEU A 102 12.40 2.05 -5.69
CA LEU A 102 11.87 3.34 -5.24
C LEU A 102 10.42 3.22 -4.77
N GLN A 103 9.60 2.48 -5.50
CA GLN A 103 8.20 2.24 -5.13
C GLN A 103 8.09 1.45 -3.81
N VAL A 104 8.93 0.42 -3.61
CA VAL A 104 8.96 -0.31 -2.33
C VAL A 104 9.44 0.59 -1.18
N LEU A 105 10.40 1.47 -1.44
CA LEU A 105 10.86 2.47 -0.45
C LEU A 105 9.72 3.44 -0.08
N SER A 106 8.97 3.91 -1.09
CA SER A 106 7.80 4.78 -0.92
C SER A 106 6.71 4.10 -0.07
N LEU A 107 6.42 2.82 -0.35
CA LEU A 107 5.42 2.07 0.40
C LEU A 107 5.83 1.85 1.85
N ALA A 108 7.10 1.48 2.11
CA ALA A 108 7.60 1.34 3.47
C ALA A 108 7.61 2.67 4.24
N LEU A 109 7.80 3.80 3.55
CA LEU A 109 7.68 5.13 4.17
C LEU A 109 6.24 5.45 4.54
N ALA A 110 5.27 5.19 3.64
CA ALA A 110 3.85 5.37 3.92
C ALA A 110 3.40 4.50 5.11
N ASP A 111 3.82 3.23 5.16
CA ASP A 111 3.53 2.33 6.27
C ASP A 111 4.09 2.85 7.61
N LEU A 112 5.32 3.39 7.63
CA LEU A 112 5.91 3.95 8.85
C LEU A 112 5.17 5.19 9.33
N LEU A 113 4.76 6.08 8.42
CA LEU A 113 3.97 7.26 8.76
C LEU A 113 2.61 6.86 9.32
N TYR A 114 1.96 5.85 8.74
CA TYR A 114 0.70 5.32 9.25
C TYR A 114 0.86 4.70 10.64
N LEU A 115 1.84 3.83 10.83
CA LEU A 115 2.10 3.18 12.12
C LEU A 115 2.49 4.16 13.23
N PHE A 116 3.00 5.34 12.86
CA PHE A 116 3.29 6.42 13.81
C PHE A 116 2.02 7.00 14.46
N THR A 117 0.84 6.86 13.85
CA THR A 117 -0.42 7.34 14.42
C THR A 117 -0.95 6.42 15.54
N ALA A 118 -0.50 5.16 15.62
CA ALA A 118 -0.99 4.18 16.59
C ALA A 118 -0.91 4.59 18.07
N PRO A 119 0.19 5.18 18.59
CA PRO A 119 0.26 5.59 20.00
C PRO A 119 -0.82 6.61 20.38
N PHE A 120 -1.20 7.48 19.43
CA PHE A 120 -2.23 8.50 19.65
C PHE A 120 -3.62 7.86 19.73
N ILE A 121 -3.90 6.86 18.88
CA ILE A 121 -5.16 6.10 18.92
C ILE A 121 -5.25 5.25 20.18
N VAL A 122 -4.14 4.66 20.63
CA VAL A 122 -4.09 3.91 21.90
C VAL A 122 -4.41 4.84 23.07
N TYR A 123 -3.79 6.02 23.11
CA TYR A 123 -4.03 7.01 24.16
C TYR A 123 -5.51 7.43 24.23
N ASP A 124 -6.07 7.79 23.08
CA ASP A 124 -7.47 8.21 22.99
C ASP A 124 -8.44 7.06 23.34
N SER A 125 -8.15 5.83 22.95
CA SER A 125 -8.95 4.64 23.27
C SER A 125 -8.99 4.30 24.77
N LEU A 126 -8.05 4.81 25.58
CA LEU A 126 -8.02 4.63 27.03
C LEU A 126 -8.96 5.59 27.78
N GLY A 127 -9.71 6.43 27.06
CA GLY A 127 -10.77 7.25 27.65
C GLY A 127 -10.33 8.61 28.18
N SER A 128 -9.15 9.11 27.77
CA SER A 128 -8.65 10.42 28.22
C SER A 128 -9.23 11.59 27.40
N GLY A 129 -10.04 11.32 26.36
CA GLY A 129 -10.47 12.33 25.39
C GLY A 129 -9.31 12.85 24.53
N TRP A 130 -9.60 13.65 23.53
CA TRP A 130 -8.60 14.15 22.59
C TRP A 130 -7.67 15.19 23.25
N ALA A 131 -6.45 14.79 23.59
CA ALA A 131 -5.47 15.63 24.29
C ALA A 131 -4.47 16.35 23.37
N PHE A 132 -4.47 16.06 22.05
CA PHE A 132 -3.42 16.51 21.13
C PHE A 132 -3.73 17.85 20.44
N GLY A 133 -4.78 18.54 20.89
CA GLY A 133 -5.19 19.83 20.33
C GLY A 133 -5.67 19.76 18.88
N GLU A 134 -6.00 20.89 18.32
CA GLU A 134 -6.46 21.01 16.93
C GLU A 134 -5.39 20.62 15.89
N PRO A 135 -4.10 20.97 16.05
CA PRO A 135 -3.07 20.51 15.13
C PRO A 135 -2.94 18.99 15.09
N GLY A 136 -3.03 18.32 16.24
CA GLY A 136 -3.02 16.86 16.31
C GLY A 136 -4.22 16.23 15.62
N CYS A 137 -5.43 16.80 15.83
CA CYS A 137 -6.64 16.40 15.14
C CYS A 137 -6.47 16.45 13.61
N ARG A 138 -6.05 17.59 13.09
CA ARG A 138 -5.86 17.79 11.65
C ARG A 138 -4.77 16.89 11.05
N LEU A 139 -3.62 16.80 11.70
CA LEU A 139 -2.48 16.04 11.19
C LEU A 139 -2.73 14.54 11.22
N LEU A 140 -3.18 13.98 12.35
CA LEU A 140 -3.28 12.53 12.51
C LEU A 140 -4.32 11.93 11.58
N LEU A 141 -5.52 12.52 11.51
CA LEU A 141 -6.59 12.01 10.65
C LEU A 141 -6.28 12.21 9.15
N SER A 142 -5.68 13.35 8.78
CA SER A 142 -5.25 13.55 7.40
C SER A 142 -4.09 12.65 6.99
N LEU A 143 -3.21 12.29 7.94
CA LEU A 143 -2.09 11.38 7.69
C LEU A 143 -2.58 9.97 7.37
N ASP A 144 -3.64 9.50 8.01
CA ASP A 144 -4.25 8.20 7.72
C ASP A 144 -4.74 8.14 6.26
N LEU A 145 -5.48 9.16 5.82
CA LEU A 145 -5.96 9.26 4.44
C LEU A 145 -4.81 9.39 3.43
N LEU A 146 -3.83 10.23 3.75
CA LEU A 146 -2.65 10.46 2.92
C LEU A 146 -1.89 9.17 2.68
N THR A 147 -1.58 8.43 3.74
CA THR A 147 -0.75 7.23 3.66
C THR A 147 -1.48 6.08 2.98
N MET A 148 -2.79 5.93 3.20
CA MET A 148 -3.63 4.96 2.52
C MET A 148 -3.62 5.20 1.00
N HIS A 149 -3.88 6.44 0.55
CA HIS A 149 -3.88 6.79 -0.87
C HIS A 149 -2.48 6.68 -1.49
N ALA A 150 -1.43 7.13 -0.79
CA ALA A 150 -0.06 6.99 -1.25
C ALA A 150 0.32 5.51 -1.46
N SER A 151 -0.14 4.62 -0.57
CA SER A 151 0.09 3.17 -0.66
C SER A 151 -0.61 2.57 -1.88
N ILE A 152 -1.92 2.80 -2.07
CA ILE A 152 -2.65 2.19 -3.19
C ILE A 152 -2.21 2.73 -4.55
N PHE A 153 -1.91 4.03 -4.67
CA PHE A 153 -1.39 4.60 -5.91
C PHE A 153 0.01 4.06 -6.23
N THR A 154 0.86 3.86 -5.21
CA THR A 154 2.17 3.21 -5.39
C THR A 154 2.01 1.75 -5.84
N LEU A 155 1.06 0.98 -5.29
CA LEU A 155 0.76 -0.40 -5.69
C LEU A 155 0.22 -0.45 -7.13
N THR A 156 -0.63 0.49 -7.51
CA THR A 156 -1.15 0.64 -8.88
C THR A 156 -0.03 0.93 -9.86
N ALA A 157 0.86 1.86 -9.53
CA ALA A 157 2.04 2.19 -10.33
C ALA A 157 3.00 0.99 -10.46
N MET A 158 3.20 0.20 -9.38
CA MET A 158 3.98 -1.04 -9.43
C MET A 158 3.37 -2.07 -10.38
N SER A 159 2.05 -2.25 -10.34
CA SER A 159 1.33 -3.17 -11.21
C SER A 159 1.45 -2.76 -12.68
N LEU A 160 1.32 -1.46 -12.97
CA LEU A 160 1.51 -0.90 -14.31
C LEU A 160 2.94 -1.09 -14.82
N ASP A 161 3.95 -0.92 -13.97
CA ASP A 161 5.35 -1.13 -14.35
C ASP A 161 5.62 -2.60 -14.70
N ARG A 162 5.00 -3.53 -13.97
CA ARG A 162 5.12 -4.95 -14.28
C ARG A 162 4.42 -5.29 -15.60
N TYR A 163 3.24 -4.75 -15.83
CA TYR A 163 2.55 -4.89 -17.11
C TYR A 163 3.40 -4.39 -18.28
N ARG A 164 3.93 -3.16 -18.20
CA ARG A 164 4.77 -2.57 -19.25
C ARG A 164 6.03 -3.38 -19.52
N ALA A 165 6.67 -3.89 -18.47
CA ALA A 165 7.89 -4.72 -18.60
C ALA A 165 7.62 -6.06 -19.31
N VAL A 166 6.39 -6.56 -19.25
CA VAL A 166 5.98 -7.82 -19.90
C VAL A 166 5.41 -7.58 -21.30
N ALA A 167 4.46 -6.64 -21.43
CA ALA A 167 3.70 -6.42 -22.65
C ALA A 167 4.47 -5.61 -23.71
N ARG A 168 5.38 -4.72 -23.30
CA ARG A 168 6.10 -3.79 -24.19
C ARG A 168 7.58 -3.66 -23.80
N PRO A 169 8.39 -4.73 -23.92
CA PRO A 169 9.78 -4.72 -23.43
C PRO A 169 10.67 -3.72 -24.21
N LEU A 170 10.37 -3.43 -25.48
CA LEU A 170 11.14 -2.50 -26.32
C LEU A 170 10.76 -1.04 -26.10
N HIS A 171 9.56 -0.76 -25.58
CA HIS A 171 9.06 0.60 -25.30
C HIS A 171 9.07 0.91 -23.81
N ALA A 172 9.85 0.19 -23.01
CA ALA A 172 10.05 0.50 -21.59
C ALA A 172 10.77 1.84 -21.47
N SER A 173 10.03 2.91 -21.80
CA SER A 173 10.47 4.30 -21.66
C SER A 173 10.96 4.51 -20.23
N SER A 174 12.09 5.15 -20.12
CA SER A 174 12.77 5.61 -18.90
C SER A 174 11.98 6.69 -18.16
N SER A 175 10.65 6.59 -18.09
CA SER A 175 9.88 7.42 -17.17
C SER A 175 10.40 7.13 -15.77
N SER A 176 11.00 8.14 -15.14
CA SER A 176 11.74 7.93 -13.91
C SER A 176 10.78 7.39 -12.83
N GLY A 177 11.19 6.32 -12.13
CA GLY A 177 10.44 5.80 -10.98
C GLY A 177 10.15 6.87 -9.93
N LEU A 178 10.98 7.93 -9.89
CA LEU A 178 10.80 9.09 -9.04
C LEU A 178 9.55 9.91 -9.43
N LEU A 179 9.31 10.13 -10.72
CA LEU A 179 8.10 10.83 -11.18
C LEU A 179 6.83 10.09 -10.76
N ARG A 180 6.80 8.77 -10.90
CA ARG A 180 5.64 7.97 -10.48
C ARG A 180 5.38 8.05 -8.98
N VAL A 181 6.43 7.95 -8.17
CA VAL A 181 6.31 8.14 -6.72
C VAL A 181 5.84 9.56 -6.41
N GLY A 182 6.41 10.59 -7.04
CA GLY A 182 5.99 11.99 -6.87
C GLY A 182 4.52 12.20 -7.23
N VAL A 183 4.04 11.62 -8.34
CA VAL A 183 2.63 11.68 -8.74
C VAL A 183 1.73 10.97 -7.72
N SER A 184 2.13 9.77 -7.24
CA SER A 184 1.35 9.04 -6.23
C SER A 184 1.17 9.85 -4.94
N TRP A 185 2.24 10.46 -4.43
CA TRP A 185 2.17 11.29 -3.23
C TRP A 185 1.44 12.62 -3.47
N GLY A 186 1.64 13.26 -4.62
CA GLY A 186 0.93 14.48 -4.99
C GLY A 186 -0.60 14.29 -5.05
N LEU A 187 -1.05 13.20 -5.66
CA LEU A 187 -2.48 12.85 -5.68
C LEU A 187 -3.00 12.50 -4.27
N ALA A 188 -2.22 11.79 -3.47
CA ALA A 188 -2.61 11.47 -2.10
C ALA A 188 -2.75 12.72 -1.23
N VAL A 189 -1.83 13.69 -1.35
CA VAL A 189 -1.94 15.00 -0.68
C VAL A 189 -3.18 15.74 -1.14
N ALA A 190 -3.44 15.82 -2.45
CA ALA A 190 -4.61 16.52 -2.98
C ALA A 190 -5.93 15.94 -2.47
N LEU A 191 -6.02 14.62 -2.29
CA LEU A 191 -7.21 13.96 -1.76
C LEU A 191 -7.35 14.08 -0.23
N SER A 192 -6.26 14.18 0.53
CA SER A 192 -6.32 14.34 1.97
C SER A 192 -6.45 15.80 2.43
N LEU A 193 -6.13 16.77 1.56
CA LEU A 193 -6.13 18.19 1.87
C LEU A 193 -7.50 18.71 2.35
N PRO A 194 -8.64 18.38 1.70
CA PRO A 194 -9.95 18.85 2.16
C PRO A 194 -10.23 18.44 3.61
N MET A 195 -9.92 17.21 4.00
CA MET A 195 -10.07 16.75 5.39
C MET A 195 -9.19 17.57 6.34
N MET A 196 -7.92 17.80 5.98
CA MET A 196 -6.99 18.56 6.81
C MET A 196 -7.45 20.00 7.09
N ILE A 197 -8.11 20.62 6.11
CA ILE A 197 -8.60 22.01 6.23
C ILE A 197 -9.88 22.09 7.10
N THR A 198 -10.76 21.10 6.97
CA THR A 198 -12.10 21.13 7.55
C THR A 198 -12.19 20.54 8.95
N LEU A 199 -11.20 19.74 9.38
CA LEU A 199 -11.16 19.18 10.71
C LEU A 199 -11.01 20.28 11.79
N HIS A 200 -11.80 20.18 12.83
CA HIS A 200 -11.74 21.05 14.01
C HIS A 200 -12.08 20.26 15.28
N LEU A 201 -11.78 20.85 16.43
CA LEU A 201 -12.16 20.28 17.72
C LEU A 201 -13.50 20.85 18.14
N GLU A 202 -14.40 19.96 18.53
CA GLU A 202 -15.68 20.28 19.14
C GLU A 202 -15.70 19.79 20.59
N ASP A 203 -16.22 20.61 21.51
CA ASP A 203 -16.36 20.23 22.92
C ASP A 203 -17.59 19.31 23.04
N GLY A 204 -17.42 18.11 23.61
CA GLY A 204 -18.51 17.16 23.83
C GLY A 204 -19.56 17.71 24.81
N GLU A 205 -20.85 17.42 24.57
CA GLU A 205 -21.99 17.95 25.32
C GLU A 205 -21.96 17.64 26.85
N ASP A 206 -21.26 16.59 27.28
CA ASP A 206 -21.26 16.09 28.66
C ASP A 206 -19.92 16.25 29.41
N GLN A 207 -19.08 17.22 29.09
CA GLN A 207 -17.72 17.36 29.67
C GLN A 207 -16.82 16.10 29.45
N GLN A 208 -17.19 15.18 28.56
CA GLN A 208 -16.51 13.94 28.34
C GLN A 208 -15.35 14.03 27.31
N GLY A 209 -14.79 15.21 27.14
CA GLY A 209 -13.62 15.40 26.29
C GLY A 209 -13.93 16.04 24.94
N ARG A 210 -12.88 16.41 24.23
CA ARG A 210 -12.97 17.05 22.92
C ARG A 210 -13.02 15.98 21.81
N LEU A 211 -13.82 16.26 20.79
CA LEU A 211 -13.96 15.41 19.61
C LEU A 211 -13.36 16.09 18.39
N CYS A 212 -12.71 15.31 17.56
CA CYS A 212 -12.15 15.75 16.28
C CYS A 212 -13.16 15.45 15.17
N VAL A 213 -13.82 16.48 14.63
CA VAL A 213 -14.88 16.32 13.63
C VAL A 213 -14.63 17.19 12.40
N PRO A 214 -15.08 16.78 11.20
CA PRO A 214 -15.03 17.61 10.01
C PRO A 214 -16.21 18.62 10.00
N ALA A 215 -15.94 19.88 9.66
CA ALA A 215 -16.95 20.93 9.52
C ALA A 215 -17.71 20.85 8.19
N TRP A 216 -18.38 19.72 7.93
CA TRP A 216 -19.13 19.51 6.71
C TRP A 216 -20.59 19.17 6.98
N ASP A 217 -21.45 19.61 6.08
CA ASP A 217 -22.81 19.11 6.02
C ASP A 217 -22.85 17.63 5.54
N GLU A 218 -23.96 16.97 5.75
CA GLU A 218 -24.15 15.57 5.39
C GLU A 218 -23.93 15.28 3.91
N GLN A 219 -24.37 16.19 3.05
CA GLN A 219 -24.23 16.05 1.58
C GLN A 219 -22.75 16.10 1.17
N SER A 220 -22.00 17.07 1.69
CA SER A 220 -20.57 17.21 1.42
C SER A 220 -19.77 16.03 1.96
N SER A 221 -20.12 15.54 3.15
CA SER A 221 -19.52 14.33 3.75
C SER A 221 -19.76 13.10 2.87
N LYS A 222 -21.01 12.88 2.39
CA LYS A 222 -21.35 11.80 1.47
C LYS A 222 -20.53 11.88 0.19
N ALA A 223 -20.48 13.05 -0.44
CA ALA A 223 -19.76 13.26 -1.68
C ALA A 223 -18.27 12.99 -1.51
N TYR A 224 -17.64 13.57 -0.48
CA TYR A 224 -16.21 13.42 -0.25
C TYR A 224 -15.81 11.97 0.08
N LEU A 225 -16.50 11.31 1.01
CA LEU A 225 -16.19 9.91 1.37
C LEU A 225 -16.43 8.95 0.20
N SER A 226 -17.43 9.23 -0.66
CA SER A 226 -17.64 8.45 -1.88
C SER A 226 -16.49 8.64 -2.89
N VAL A 227 -15.98 9.87 -3.06
CA VAL A 227 -14.80 10.15 -3.88
C VAL A 227 -13.58 9.41 -3.34
N LEU A 228 -13.34 9.46 -2.04
CA LEU A 228 -12.24 8.74 -1.40
C LEU A 228 -12.35 7.22 -1.61
N PHE A 229 -13.54 6.65 -1.45
CA PHE A 229 -13.79 5.24 -1.72
C PHE A 229 -13.54 4.87 -3.19
N CYS A 230 -14.04 5.68 -4.12
CA CYS A 230 -13.81 5.46 -5.54
C CYS A 230 -12.33 5.54 -5.91
N THR A 231 -11.58 6.47 -5.33
CA THR A 231 -10.15 6.68 -5.64
C THR A 231 -9.24 5.69 -4.93
N SER A 232 -9.61 5.16 -3.76
CA SER A 232 -8.78 4.22 -3.00
C SER A 232 -9.11 2.75 -3.31
N ILE A 233 -10.36 2.43 -3.59
CA ILE A 233 -10.81 1.04 -3.75
C ILE A 233 -11.22 0.73 -5.19
N LEU A 234 -12.25 1.43 -5.72
CA LEU A 234 -12.84 1.07 -7.01
C LEU A 234 -11.91 1.34 -8.18
N GLY A 235 -11.39 2.55 -8.31
CA GLY A 235 -10.53 2.95 -9.44
C GLY A 235 -9.24 2.11 -9.53
N PRO A 236 -8.41 2.08 -8.47
CA PRO A 236 -7.24 1.21 -8.44
C PRO A 236 -7.58 -0.26 -8.63
N GLY A 237 -8.69 -0.71 -8.07
CA GLY A 237 -9.19 -2.07 -8.21
C GLY A 237 -9.45 -2.49 -9.64
N LEU A 238 -10.23 -1.70 -10.33
CA LEU A 238 -10.52 -1.92 -11.74
C LEU A 238 -9.26 -1.84 -12.60
N ALA A 239 -8.40 -0.86 -12.35
CA ALA A 239 -7.14 -0.71 -13.07
C ALA A 239 -6.22 -1.92 -12.88
N ILE A 240 -5.99 -2.34 -11.64
CA ILE A 240 -5.14 -3.49 -11.33
C ILE A 240 -5.76 -4.78 -11.88
N GLY A 241 -7.08 -4.98 -11.71
CA GLY A 241 -7.80 -6.13 -12.24
C GLY A 241 -7.64 -6.26 -13.76
N ALA A 242 -7.81 -5.16 -14.51
CA ALA A 242 -7.62 -5.12 -15.96
C ALA A 242 -6.16 -5.44 -16.36
N LEU A 243 -5.16 -4.89 -15.64
CA LEU A 243 -3.75 -5.18 -15.89
C LEU A 243 -3.43 -6.67 -15.69
N TYR A 244 -3.90 -7.27 -14.60
CA TYR A 244 -3.66 -8.69 -14.32
C TYR A 244 -4.44 -9.64 -15.25
N ALA A 245 -5.68 -9.29 -15.64
CA ALA A 245 -6.43 -10.02 -16.63
C ALA A 245 -5.71 -10.02 -17.99
N THR A 246 -5.17 -8.88 -18.40
CA THR A 246 -4.39 -8.76 -19.65
C THR A 246 -3.08 -9.56 -19.58
N LEU A 247 -2.36 -9.49 -18.45
CA LEU A 247 -1.16 -10.30 -18.23
C LEU A 247 -1.45 -11.79 -18.23
N GLY A 248 -2.56 -12.22 -17.64
CA GLY A 248 -3.01 -13.61 -17.66
C GLY A 248 -3.29 -14.10 -19.09
N ARG A 249 -3.98 -13.27 -19.88
CA ARG A 249 -4.23 -13.57 -21.32
C ARG A 249 -2.93 -13.67 -22.11
N LEU A 250 -2.00 -12.74 -21.93
CA LEU A 250 -0.69 -12.79 -22.62
C LEU A 250 0.11 -14.04 -22.24
N TYR A 251 0.08 -14.42 -20.97
CA TYR A 251 0.72 -15.64 -20.48
C TYR A 251 0.07 -16.88 -21.09
N TRP A 252 -1.26 -16.98 -21.09
CA TRP A 252 -2.00 -18.09 -21.69
C TRP A 252 -1.69 -18.24 -23.18
N VAL A 253 -1.78 -17.16 -23.95
CA VAL A 253 -1.48 -17.16 -25.39
C VAL A 253 -0.03 -17.58 -25.66
N SER A 254 0.93 -17.19 -24.80
CA SER A 254 2.34 -17.59 -24.96
C SER A 254 2.57 -19.08 -24.72
N GLN A 255 1.76 -19.70 -23.88
CA GLN A 255 1.83 -21.14 -23.58
C GLN A 255 1.16 -22.02 -24.67
N THR A 256 0.10 -21.48 -25.29
CA THR A 256 -0.70 -22.22 -26.28
C THR A 256 -0.15 -22.09 -27.72
N ARG A 257 0.83 -21.21 -27.96
CA ARG A 257 1.49 -21.11 -29.30
C ARG A 257 2.31 -22.36 -29.59
N PRO A 258 1.97 -23.13 -30.62
CA PRO A 258 2.73 -24.32 -30.99
C PRO A 258 4.13 -23.94 -31.48
N ALA A 259 5.12 -24.77 -31.17
CA ALA A 259 6.54 -24.52 -31.46
C ALA A 259 6.85 -24.31 -32.96
N TRP A 260 6.02 -24.84 -33.88
CA TRP A 260 6.17 -24.69 -35.34
C TRP A 260 5.76 -23.29 -35.83
N ALA A 261 4.96 -22.53 -35.09
CA ALA A 261 4.57 -21.17 -35.47
C ALA A 261 5.72 -20.14 -35.33
N SER A 262 6.84 -20.53 -34.77
CA SER A 262 8.09 -19.76 -34.72
C SER A 262 8.91 -20.15 -35.97
N GLY A 263 8.58 -19.58 -37.13
CA GLY A 263 9.28 -19.86 -38.39
C GLY A 263 10.78 -19.87 -38.18
N GLY A 264 11.39 -21.02 -38.48
CA GLY A 264 12.80 -21.47 -38.64
C GLY A 264 14.01 -20.61 -38.25
N GLY A 265 13.85 -19.49 -37.62
CA GLY A 265 14.95 -18.70 -37.05
C GLY A 265 15.13 -19.04 -35.57
N VAL A 266 16.37 -19.21 -35.13
CA VAL A 266 16.76 -19.39 -33.72
C VAL A 266 16.47 -18.09 -32.96
N ALA A 267 15.19 -17.70 -32.88
CA ALA A 267 14.74 -16.63 -32.02
C ALA A 267 14.69 -17.21 -30.60
N CYS A 268 15.63 -16.82 -29.77
CA CYS A 268 15.55 -17.06 -28.33
C CYS A 268 14.12 -16.71 -27.85
N PRO A 269 13.37 -17.66 -27.26
CA PRO A 269 12.00 -17.41 -26.83
C PRO A 269 12.02 -16.19 -25.92
N PRO A 270 11.07 -15.23 -26.06
CA PRO A 270 11.01 -14.08 -25.22
C PRO A 270 10.98 -14.55 -23.76
N ARG A 271 11.93 -14.05 -22.98
CA ARG A 271 12.16 -14.49 -21.60
C ARG A 271 10.87 -14.33 -20.82
N ALA A 272 10.18 -15.46 -20.60
CA ALA A 272 8.91 -15.48 -19.89
C ALA A 272 9.02 -14.67 -18.59
N PRO A 273 8.08 -13.79 -18.29
CA PRO A 273 8.12 -12.97 -17.11
C PRO A 273 8.21 -13.90 -15.89
N LYS A 274 9.04 -13.53 -14.92
CA LYS A 274 9.16 -14.33 -13.69
C LYS A 274 7.82 -14.25 -12.95
N PRO A 275 6.96 -15.26 -12.96
CA PRO A 275 5.60 -15.21 -12.42
C PRO A 275 5.58 -14.87 -10.92
N LYS A 276 6.67 -15.18 -10.21
CA LYS A 276 6.80 -14.96 -8.77
C LYS A 276 6.67 -13.50 -8.35
N VAL A 277 7.24 -12.53 -9.09
CA VAL A 277 7.16 -11.10 -8.75
C VAL A 277 5.74 -10.59 -8.96
N LEU A 278 5.09 -11.06 -10.00
CA LEU A 278 3.71 -10.71 -10.33
C LEU A 278 2.75 -11.20 -9.24
N LEU A 279 2.86 -12.48 -8.85
CA LEU A 279 2.05 -13.07 -7.79
C LEU A 279 2.26 -12.40 -6.43
N LEU A 280 3.47 -11.95 -6.13
CA LEU A 280 3.75 -11.24 -4.88
C LEU A 280 3.11 -9.85 -4.85
N ILE A 281 3.16 -9.09 -5.96
CA ILE A 281 2.48 -7.79 -6.03
C ILE A 281 0.97 -7.99 -5.95
N LEU A 282 0.42 -8.99 -6.64
CA LEU A 282 -0.98 -9.35 -6.53
C LEU A 282 -1.37 -9.69 -5.08
N GLY A 283 -0.52 -10.46 -4.38
CA GLY A 283 -0.74 -10.79 -2.96
C GLY A 283 -0.81 -9.55 -2.06
N ILE A 284 0.07 -8.56 -2.30
CA ILE A 284 0.04 -7.29 -1.54
C ILE A 284 -1.26 -6.51 -1.84
N VAL A 285 -1.69 -6.46 -3.10
CA VAL A 285 -2.93 -5.78 -3.50
C VAL A 285 -4.16 -6.46 -2.90
N LEU A 286 -4.20 -7.79 -2.91
CA LEU A 286 -5.30 -8.54 -2.30
C LEU A 286 -5.33 -8.35 -0.77
N ALA A 287 -4.17 -8.31 -0.12
CA ALA A 287 -4.08 -7.99 1.31
C ALA A 287 -4.59 -6.57 1.61
N PHE A 288 -4.22 -5.59 0.77
CA PHE A 288 -4.74 -4.23 0.88
C PHE A 288 -6.28 -4.22 0.83
N TRP A 289 -6.88 -4.86 -0.15
CA TRP A 289 -8.34 -4.89 -0.25
C TRP A 289 -9.01 -5.66 0.88
N ALA A 290 -8.46 -6.77 1.31
CA ALA A 290 -8.99 -7.53 2.43
C ALA A 290 -9.03 -6.71 3.72
N CYS A 291 -8.09 -5.78 3.90
CA CYS A 291 -8.04 -4.92 5.07
C CYS A 291 -8.89 -3.65 4.92
N PHE A 292 -8.84 -2.99 3.76
CA PHE A 292 -9.47 -1.68 3.60
C PHE A 292 -10.90 -1.72 3.07
N LEU A 293 -11.32 -2.73 2.29
CA LEU A 293 -12.69 -2.80 1.79
C LEU A 293 -13.73 -2.91 2.91
N PRO A 294 -13.56 -3.80 3.93
CA PRO A 294 -14.50 -3.84 5.05
C PRO A 294 -14.54 -2.52 5.85
N PHE A 295 -13.38 -1.88 6.02
CA PHE A 295 -13.29 -0.56 6.65
C PHE A 295 -14.11 0.48 5.88
N TRP A 296 -13.95 0.59 4.58
CA TRP A 296 -14.69 1.56 3.76
C TRP A 296 -16.20 1.28 3.73
N VAL A 297 -16.62 0.01 3.64
CA VAL A 297 -18.04 -0.35 3.72
C VAL A 297 -18.63 0.13 5.06
N TRP A 298 -17.90 -0.09 6.16
CA TRP A 298 -18.31 0.37 7.49
C TRP A 298 -18.40 1.89 7.59
N GLN A 299 -17.47 2.64 6.98
CA GLN A 299 -17.47 4.10 7.00
C GLN A 299 -18.59 4.72 6.16
N LEU A 300 -18.99 4.07 5.08
CA LEU A 300 -20.09 4.54 4.25
C LEU A 300 -21.47 4.14 4.78
N LEU A 301 -21.54 3.11 5.61
CA LEU A 301 -22.82 2.57 6.13
C LEU A 301 -23.68 3.64 6.82
N PRO A 302 -23.19 4.45 7.77
CA PRO A 302 -24.00 5.47 8.44
C PRO A 302 -24.52 6.56 7.50
N LEU A 303 -23.82 6.81 6.42
CA LEU A 303 -24.19 7.85 5.44
C LEU A 303 -25.28 7.39 4.47
N TYR A 304 -25.27 6.11 4.08
CA TYR A 304 -26.17 5.57 3.09
C TYR A 304 -27.30 4.73 3.66
N GLN A 305 -27.11 4.14 4.83
CA GLN A 305 -28.06 3.26 5.52
C GLN A 305 -28.09 3.55 7.03
N PRO A 306 -28.45 4.78 7.45
CA PRO A 306 -28.43 5.20 8.86
C PRO A 306 -29.34 4.32 9.73
N ASP A 307 -30.49 3.87 9.22
CA ASP A 307 -31.43 3.05 9.97
C ASP A 307 -30.86 1.67 10.31
N MET A 308 -30.06 1.10 9.43
CA MET A 308 -29.36 -0.16 9.71
C MET A 308 -28.40 -0.02 10.90
N LEU A 309 -27.67 1.08 10.97
CA LEU A 309 -26.71 1.30 12.06
C LEU A 309 -27.41 1.57 13.40
N ARG A 310 -28.55 2.23 13.38
CA ARG A 310 -29.36 2.49 14.60
C ARG A 310 -29.86 1.20 15.27
N THR A 311 -30.03 0.12 14.53
CA THR A 311 -30.42 -1.17 15.10
C THR A 311 -29.27 -1.93 15.77
N VAL A 312 -28.04 -1.55 15.49
CA VAL A 312 -26.84 -2.20 16.03
C VAL A 312 -26.49 -1.60 17.39
N PRO A 313 -26.32 -2.41 18.45
CA PRO A 313 -25.90 -1.91 19.76
C PRO A 313 -24.59 -1.15 19.72
N VAL A 314 -24.47 -0.04 20.45
CA VAL A 314 -23.25 0.81 20.47
C VAL A 314 -21.99 0.00 20.78
N GLY A 315 -22.04 -0.91 21.76
CA GLY A 315 -20.90 -1.78 22.08
C GLY A 315 -20.42 -2.63 20.90
N THR A 316 -21.36 -3.07 20.03
CA THR A 316 -21.02 -3.80 18.79
C THR A 316 -20.39 -2.88 17.77
N GLN A 317 -20.92 -1.65 17.60
CA GLN A 317 -20.33 -0.67 16.69
C GLN A 317 -18.88 -0.35 17.07
N VAL A 318 -18.62 -0.12 18.36
CA VAL A 318 -17.28 0.07 18.93
C VAL A 318 -16.37 -1.12 18.62
N THR A 319 -16.86 -2.33 18.84
CA THR A 319 -16.07 -3.55 18.63
C THR A 319 -15.72 -3.73 17.15
N VAL A 320 -16.69 -3.52 16.25
CA VAL A 320 -16.48 -3.61 14.79
C VAL A 320 -15.45 -2.56 14.35
N ASN A 321 -15.59 -1.30 14.79
CA ASN A 321 -14.65 -0.24 14.46
C ASN A 321 -13.22 -0.58 14.91
N ARG A 322 -13.04 -1.10 16.13
CA ARG A 322 -11.74 -1.56 16.65
C ARG A 322 -11.13 -2.68 15.83
N ILE A 323 -11.92 -3.67 15.43
CA ILE A 323 -11.46 -4.78 14.57
C ILE A 323 -11.02 -4.24 13.22
N LEU A 324 -11.81 -3.37 12.59
CA LEU A 324 -11.51 -2.80 11.29
C LEU A 324 -10.26 -1.90 11.34
N THR A 325 -10.11 -1.09 12.39
CA THR A 325 -8.88 -0.33 12.65
C THR A 325 -7.68 -1.28 12.78
N GLY A 326 -7.79 -2.34 13.57
CA GLY A 326 -6.74 -3.35 13.68
C GLY A 326 -6.36 -3.99 12.35
N LEU A 327 -7.32 -4.24 11.46
CA LEU A 327 -7.06 -4.76 10.10
C LEU A 327 -6.29 -3.77 9.23
N THR A 328 -6.63 -2.47 9.27
CA THR A 328 -5.91 -1.45 8.49
C THR A 328 -4.45 -1.30 8.96
N TYR A 329 -4.20 -1.33 10.27
CA TYR A 329 -2.84 -1.35 10.82
C TYR A 329 -2.10 -2.65 10.47
N GLY A 330 -2.79 -3.78 10.48
CA GLY A 330 -2.27 -5.09 10.07
C GLY A 330 -1.76 -5.10 8.63
N ASN A 331 -2.40 -4.37 7.72
CA ASN A 331 -1.94 -4.23 6.33
C ASN A 331 -0.49 -3.73 6.23
N SER A 332 -0.12 -2.72 7.02
CA SER A 332 1.24 -2.16 7.03
C SER A 332 2.29 -3.13 7.60
N CYS A 333 1.86 -4.12 8.38
CA CYS A 333 2.74 -5.20 8.88
C CYS A 333 2.99 -6.29 7.84
N VAL A 334 2.08 -6.49 6.90
CA VAL A 334 2.17 -7.56 5.88
C VAL A 334 3.19 -7.22 4.80
N ASN A 335 3.35 -5.95 4.46
CA ASN A 335 4.22 -5.47 3.38
C ASN A 335 5.69 -5.92 3.51
N PRO A 336 6.37 -5.80 4.66
CA PRO A 336 7.74 -6.28 4.85
C PRO A 336 7.90 -7.78 4.62
N PHE A 337 6.89 -8.58 4.97
CA PHE A 337 6.91 -10.02 4.76
C PHE A 337 6.97 -10.37 3.26
N PHE A 338 6.11 -9.76 2.44
CA PHE A 338 6.15 -9.97 0.99
C PHE A 338 7.49 -9.54 0.37
N TYR A 339 8.11 -8.46 0.86
CA TYR A 339 9.41 -8.01 0.34
C TYR A 339 10.56 -8.94 0.73
N THR A 340 10.54 -9.54 1.91
CA THR A 340 11.54 -10.53 2.30
C THR A 340 11.45 -11.78 1.41
N LEU A 341 10.24 -12.21 1.03
CA LEU A 341 10.03 -13.30 0.06
C LEU A 341 10.57 -12.95 -1.33
N LEU A 342 10.41 -11.70 -1.78
CA LEU A 342 11.00 -11.22 -3.04
C LEU A 342 12.53 -11.28 -3.03
N THR A 343 13.15 -11.03 -1.88
CA THR A 343 14.60 -10.86 -1.78
C THR A 343 15.34 -12.11 -1.31
N GLY A 344 14.70 -13.02 -0.59
CA GLY A 344 15.33 -14.15 0.10
C GLY A 344 15.86 -15.26 -0.80
N LYS A 345 15.31 -15.47 -2.00
CA LYS A 345 15.66 -16.61 -2.87
C LYS A 345 16.81 -16.37 -3.86
N ARG A 346 17.48 -15.21 -3.86
CA ARG A 346 18.55 -14.93 -4.84
C ARG A 346 19.89 -15.59 -4.52
N LYS A 347 20.09 -16.14 -3.32
CA LYS A 347 21.36 -16.76 -2.92
C LYS A 347 21.52 -18.26 -3.29
N ARG A 348 20.48 -18.94 -3.74
CA ARG A 348 20.49 -20.42 -3.80
C ARG A 348 20.58 -21.07 -5.20
N ASN A 349 20.52 -20.34 -6.30
CA ASN A 349 20.49 -20.94 -7.65
C ASN A 349 21.47 -20.28 -8.63
N TRP A 350 22.75 -20.22 -8.28
CA TRP A 350 23.83 -19.96 -9.24
C TRP A 350 24.88 -21.08 -9.24
N GLN A 351 24.43 -22.30 -9.31
CA GLN A 351 25.19 -23.37 -9.92
C GLN A 351 24.40 -23.81 -11.15
N ALA A 352 24.61 -23.10 -12.26
CA ALA A 352 24.20 -23.59 -13.56
C ALA A 352 25.05 -24.85 -13.82
N PRO A 353 24.43 -25.99 -14.21
CA PRO A 353 25.18 -27.18 -14.53
C PRO A 353 26.15 -26.87 -15.66
N ALA A 354 27.38 -27.34 -15.53
CA ALA A 354 28.49 -27.13 -16.48
C ALA A 354 28.15 -27.54 -17.94
N SER A 355 27.14 -28.39 -18.11
CA SER A 355 26.64 -28.86 -19.41
C SER A 355 26.06 -27.75 -20.31
N ALA A 356 25.48 -26.66 -19.75
CA ALA A 356 24.91 -25.61 -20.58
C ALA A 356 25.97 -24.68 -21.21
N LYS A 357 27.18 -24.65 -20.65
CA LYS A 357 28.30 -23.88 -21.20
C LYS A 357 29.01 -24.61 -22.35
N GLN A 358 28.91 -25.95 -22.43
CA GLN A 358 29.53 -26.74 -23.44
C GLN A 358 28.76 -26.78 -24.78
N LEU A 359 27.42 -26.63 -24.73
CA LEU A 359 26.59 -26.59 -25.94
C LEU A 359 26.73 -25.31 -26.77
N CYS A 360 26.95 -24.15 -26.09
CA CYS A 360 27.21 -22.89 -26.81
C CYS A 360 28.63 -22.80 -27.44
N ARG A 361 29.58 -23.67 -27.02
CA ARG A 361 30.96 -23.64 -27.54
C ARG A 361 31.16 -24.55 -28.75
N LYS A 362 30.20 -25.45 -29.04
CA LYS A 362 30.28 -26.41 -30.17
C LYS A 362 29.61 -25.94 -31.47
N SER A 363 29.00 -24.75 -31.49
CA SER A 363 28.35 -24.22 -32.71
C SER A 363 29.11 -23.03 -33.32
N SER A 364 30.42 -22.97 -33.18
CA SER A 364 31.28 -22.11 -33.99
C SER A 364 32.00 -23.03 -34.98
N PRO A 365 31.62 -23.05 -36.26
CA PRO A 365 32.43 -23.69 -37.27
C PRO A 365 33.64 -22.81 -37.58
N ASP A 366 34.83 -23.38 -37.52
CA ASP A 366 36.01 -22.80 -38.09
C ASP A 366 35.78 -22.54 -39.59
N GLN A 367 35.83 -21.31 -40.01
CA GLN A 367 36.32 -20.84 -41.31
C GLN A 367 36.86 -19.41 -41.15
#